data_0e4c44cb5e4089ce3f2c7e4da8902f91
#
_entry.id   0e4c44cb5e4089ce3f2c7e4da8902f91
#
_cell.length_a   1.000
_cell.length_b   1.000
_cell.length_c   1.000
_cell.angle_alpha   90.00
_cell.angle_beta   90.00
_cell.angle_gamma   90.00
#
_symmetry.space_group_name_H-M   'P 1'
#
loop_
_entity.id
_entity.type
_entity.pdbx_description
1 polymer ?
#
loop_
_entity_poly.entity_id
_entity_poly.type
_entity_poly.pdbx_seq_one_letter_code
_entity_poly.pdbx_strand_id
1 'polypeptide(L)'
;MAITDNGSTDQTAHRATLLGLLRGRDFRRLLTARVLSQLSDGVFQVSLAAYVVFSPEKQSSPADIASVLAVMLLPFSVIGPFAGVLLDRWRRRQVLFYGNLARFGLGLVTGGLLLAEAPTALFFASALLVTALNRFILAGLSAALPRVVPQDQLVTANALSPTLGTVAAASGGGLGFLLHQVLTPGPRADAALVTVAALLYLSAALAARRMDRDLLGPEHRTDRPPLGRALVLAARDLGAAVTHLVRDCRPAVHALAAVTAARFCYGVLIVVLVMLARYTFNDPSDSAAGLVTLGQAVGLSAAGFFLAAVISPWCTRRLGLGGWMTLCLAAPVVFVPALGLGFSLVPCLIAALLLGVVTQGTKICADTVVQESVEDDYRGRVFAIYDVLFNVAFVAAAAVTALVLPLSGRSVGVVVGVSLVYALAAVCYLRAARRTGPLPGDRVS
;
A
#
# COMPACT_ATOMS: atom_id res chain seq x y z
N MET A 1 -21.94 -33.25 -30.60
CA MET A 1 -21.96 -33.00 -29.14
C MET A 1 -20.59 -33.37 -28.57
N ALA A 2 -19.68 -32.43 -28.55
CA ALA A 2 -18.36 -32.58 -27.93
C ALA A 2 -18.09 -31.28 -27.23
N ILE A 3 -18.33 -31.26 -25.91
CA ILE A 3 -17.92 -30.20 -25.00
C ILE A 3 -16.44 -30.46 -24.74
N THR A 4 -15.58 -29.75 -25.46
CA THR A 4 -14.14 -29.82 -25.30
C THR A 4 -13.74 -29.04 -24.05
N ASP A 5 -13.13 -29.75 -23.18
CA ASP A 5 -12.49 -29.39 -21.91
C ASP A 5 -11.37 -28.33 -22.11
N ASN A 6 -11.77 -27.05 -22.28
CA ASN A 6 -10.83 -25.93 -22.43
C ASN A 6 -10.23 -25.47 -21.11
N GLY A 7 -10.70 -25.98 -19.96
CA GLY A 7 -10.22 -25.55 -18.65
C GLY A 7 -8.92 -26.23 -18.21
N SER A 8 -8.65 -27.45 -18.66
CA SER A 8 -7.48 -28.22 -18.24
C SER A 8 -6.21 -27.84 -19.01
N THR A 9 -6.33 -27.46 -20.29
CA THR A 9 -5.21 -27.02 -21.13
C THR A 9 -4.69 -25.64 -20.72
N ASP A 10 -5.57 -24.73 -20.31
CA ASP A 10 -5.19 -23.38 -19.89
C ASP A 10 -4.48 -23.39 -18.52
N GLN A 11 -4.94 -24.23 -17.59
CA GLN A 11 -4.27 -24.41 -16.29
C GLN A 11 -2.91 -25.09 -16.39
N THR A 12 -2.74 -26.03 -17.30
CA THR A 12 -1.45 -26.71 -17.53
C THR A 12 -0.45 -25.78 -18.22
N ALA A 13 -0.86 -24.97 -19.18
CA ALA A 13 -0.05 -23.95 -19.82
C ALA A 13 0.39 -22.87 -18.81
N HIS A 14 -0.52 -22.42 -17.97
CA HIS A 14 -0.21 -21.43 -16.92
C HIS A 14 0.75 -21.97 -15.85
N ARG A 15 0.59 -23.20 -15.42
CA ARG A 15 1.53 -23.88 -14.51
C ARG A 15 2.91 -24.11 -15.14
N ALA A 16 2.97 -24.47 -16.40
CA ALA A 16 4.25 -24.61 -17.13
C ALA A 16 5.00 -23.28 -17.23
N THR A 17 4.26 -22.16 -17.43
CA THR A 17 4.83 -20.79 -17.47
C THR A 17 5.36 -20.35 -16.11
N LEU A 18 4.60 -20.60 -15.02
CA LEU A 18 5.03 -20.28 -13.65
C LEU A 18 6.27 -21.06 -13.22
N LEU A 19 6.30 -22.38 -13.50
CA LEU A 19 7.47 -23.23 -13.23
C LEU A 19 8.67 -22.81 -14.08
N GLY A 20 8.45 -22.40 -15.33
CA GLY A 20 9.47 -21.85 -16.22
C GLY A 20 10.13 -20.59 -15.63
N LEU A 21 9.33 -19.64 -15.16
CA LEU A 21 9.82 -18.41 -14.48
C LEU A 21 10.69 -18.75 -13.26
N LEU A 22 10.20 -19.65 -12.40
CA LEU A 22 10.91 -20.03 -11.17
C LEU A 22 12.17 -20.86 -11.44
N ARG A 23 12.35 -21.43 -12.64
CA ARG A 23 13.61 -22.06 -13.07
C ARG A 23 14.67 -21.03 -13.46
N GLY A 24 14.28 -19.83 -13.89
CA GLY A 24 15.19 -18.75 -14.26
C GLY A 24 16.06 -18.33 -13.06
N ARG A 25 17.40 -18.50 -13.17
CA ARG A 25 18.35 -18.21 -12.08
C ARG A 25 18.31 -16.75 -11.64
N ASP A 26 18.24 -15.83 -12.60
CA ASP A 26 18.31 -14.40 -12.33
C ASP A 26 16.97 -13.86 -11.80
N PHE A 27 15.85 -14.38 -12.32
CA PHE A 27 14.53 -14.08 -11.76
C PHE A 27 14.42 -14.53 -10.30
N ARG A 28 14.87 -15.75 -9.97
CA ARG A 28 14.86 -16.23 -8.58
C ARG A 28 15.70 -15.36 -7.65
N ARG A 29 16.87 -14.90 -8.09
CA ARG A 29 17.73 -14.02 -7.30
C ARG A 29 17.05 -12.67 -7.02
N LEU A 30 16.43 -12.09 -8.06
CA LEU A 30 15.67 -10.85 -7.92
C LEU A 30 14.46 -11.02 -6.98
N LEU A 31 13.72 -12.12 -7.17
CA LEU A 31 12.57 -12.46 -6.33
C LEU A 31 12.97 -12.71 -4.88
N THR A 32 14.07 -13.42 -4.63
CA THR A 32 14.60 -13.64 -3.27
C THR A 32 14.95 -12.31 -2.59
N ALA A 33 15.62 -11.41 -3.28
CA ALA A 33 15.93 -10.08 -2.74
C ALA A 33 14.65 -9.30 -2.43
N ARG A 34 13.61 -9.40 -3.28
CA ARG A 34 12.30 -8.77 -3.06
C ARG A 34 11.59 -9.36 -1.84
N VAL A 35 11.48 -10.67 -1.76
CA VAL A 35 10.77 -11.37 -0.67
C VAL A 35 11.42 -11.07 0.67
N LEU A 36 12.75 -11.16 0.78
CA LEU A 36 13.48 -10.84 2.01
C LEU A 36 13.32 -9.37 2.40
N SER A 37 13.41 -8.43 1.44
CA SER A 37 13.23 -7.01 1.68
C SER A 37 11.81 -6.70 2.18
N GLN A 38 10.79 -7.29 1.57
CA GLN A 38 9.39 -7.04 1.96
C GLN A 38 8.98 -7.77 3.24
N LEU A 39 9.53 -8.97 3.51
CA LEU A 39 9.38 -9.64 4.81
C LEU A 39 9.90 -8.74 5.93
N SER A 40 11.07 -8.15 5.72
CA SER A 40 11.71 -7.17 6.61
C SER A 40 10.80 -5.96 6.87
N ASP A 41 10.17 -5.44 5.80
CA ASP A 41 9.23 -4.32 5.88
C ASP A 41 8.05 -4.63 6.80
N GLY A 42 7.50 -5.84 6.69
CA GLY A 42 6.40 -6.28 7.54
C GLY A 42 6.80 -6.31 9.03
N VAL A 43 7.94 -6.90 9.37
CA VAL A 43 8.47 -6.91 10.75
C VAL A 43 8.70 -5.48 11.25
N PHE A 44 9.32 -4.63 10.44
CA PHE A 44 9.60 -3.24 10.81
C PHE A 44 8.33 -2.42 11.05
N GLN A 45 7.30 -2.60 10.22
CA GLN A 45 6.02 -1.90 10.39
C GLN A 45 5.30 -2.29 11.68
N VAL A 46 5.33 -3.56 12.06
CA VAL A 46 4.76 -4.01 13.34
C VAL A 46 5.53 -3.43 14.51
N SER A 47 6.85 -3.43 14.45
CA SER A 47 7.67 -2.83 15.52
C SER A 47 7.42 -1.32 15.66
N LEU A 48 7.23 -0.60 14.55
CA LEU A 48 6.85 0.81 14.55
C LEU A 48 5.47 1.02 15.21
N ALA A 49 4.49 0.19 14.84
CA ALA A 49 3.15 0.25 15.42
C ALA A 49 3.16 -0.10 16.92
N ALA A 50 3.88 -1.15 17.31
CA ALA A 50 4.01 -1.57 18.71
C ALA A 50 4.61 -0.45 19.57
N TYR A 51 5.73 0.11 19.15
CA TYR A 51 6.41 1.18 19.90
C TYR A 51 5.58 2.46 20.02
N VAL A 52 4.95 2.91 18.94
CA VAL A 52 4.27 4.22 18.95
C VAL A 52 2.86 4.13 19.50
N VAL A 53 2.11 3.08 19.11
CA VAL A 53 0.68 2.98 19.41
C VAL A 53 0.42 2.19 20.69
N PHE A 54 1.19 1.12 20.91
CA PHE A 54 0.91 0.14 21.98
C PHE A 54 1.95 0.11 23.09
N SER A 55 2.90 1.05 23.15
CA SER A 55 3.80 1.16 24.28
C SER A 55 3.03 1.47 25.57
N PRO A 56 3.17 0.64 26.64
CA PRO A 56 2.44 0.86 27.90
C PRO A 56 2.77 2.19 28.56
N GLU A 57 3.99 2.70 28.32
CA GLU A 57 4.53 3.90 28.95
C GLU A 57 4.08 5.19 28.27
N LYS A 58 3.49 5.11 27.08
CA LYS A 58 3.07 6.27 26.30
C LYS A 58 1.56 6.29 26.11
N GLN A 59 0.92 7.40 26.48
CA GLN A 59 -0.46 7.66 26.09
C GLN A 59 -0.48 8.05 24.61
N SER A 60 -0.72 7.09 23.73
CA SER A 60 -0.81 7.35 22.30
C SER A 60 -2.04 8.19 21.99
N SER A 61 -1.80 9.31 21.34
CA SER A 61 -2.85 10.20 20.84
C SER A 61 -3.18 9.88 19.36
N PRO A 62 -4.31 10.36 18.83
CA PRO A 62 -4.58 10.31 17.39
C PRO A 62 -3.48 10.99 16.56
N ALA A 63 -2.76 11.99 17.12
CA ALA A 63 -1.63 12.65 16.47
C ALA A 63 -0.41 11.73 16.32
N ASP A 64 -0.15 10.86 17.30
CA ASP A 64 0.92 9.88 17.21
C ASP A 64 0.63 8.86 16.10
N ILE A 65 -0.61 8.39 15.99
CA ILE A 65 -1.04 7.50 14.90
C ILE A 65 -0.92 8.20 13.54
N ALA A 66 -1.32 9.46 13.45
CA ALA A 66 -1.16 10.26 12.23
C ALA A 66 0.31 10.39 11.84
N SER A 67 1.22 10.55 12.80
CA SER A 67 2.66 10.62 12.59
C SER A 67 3.23 9.30 12.05
N VAL A 68 2.81 8.15 12.59
CA VAL A 68 3.18 6.81 12.06
C VAL A 68 2.73 6.68 10.62
N LEU A 69 1.48 6.99 10.32
CA LEU A 69 0.92 6.88 8.99
C LEU A 69 1.61 7.84 8.01
N ALA A 70 1.96 9.05 8.46
CA ALA A 70 2.73 9.99 7.66
C ALA A 70 4.12 9.43 7.32
N VAL A 71 4.85 8.91 8.31
CA VAL A 71 6.16 8.28 8.09
C VAL A 71 6.09 7.11 7.11
N MET A 72 5.04 6.30 7.20
CA MET A 72 4.87 5.14 6.32
C MET A 72 4.51 5.54 4.88
N LEU A 73 3.76 6.60 4.67
CA LEU A 73 3.11 6.90 3.39
C LEU A 73 3.66 8.14 2.66
N LEU A 74 4.17 9.17 3.37
CA LEU A 74 4.72 10.37 2.73
C LEU A 74 5.86 10.09 1.74
N PRO A 75 6.81 9.16 2.02
CA PRO A 75 7.86 8.84 1.05
C PRO A 75 7.31 8.34 -0.29
N PHE A 76 6.17 7.67 -0.30
CA PHE A 76 5.53 7.20 -1.52
C PHE A 76 5.04 8.36 -2.39
N SER A 77 4.58 9.45 -1.76
CA SER A 77 4.08 10.63 -2.48
C SER A 77 5.22 11.51 -2.99
N VAL A 78 6.29 11.67 -2.22
CA VAL A 78 7.39 12.58 -2.55
C VAL A 78 8.40 11.92 -3.49
N ILE A 79 8.84 10.71 -3.18
CA ILE A 79 9.91 10.02 -3.92
C ILE A 79 9.35 9.29 -5.15
N GLY A 80 8.13 8.73 -5.05
CA GLY A 80 7.53 7.90 -6.07
C GLY A 80 7.62 8.46 -7.49
N PRO A 81 7.13 9.69 -7.74
CA PRO A 81 7.13 10.30 -9.09
C PRO A 81 8.53 10.52 -9.68
N PHE A 82 9.54 10.71 -8.82
CA PHE A 82 10.92 11.03 -9.22
C PHE A 82 11.88 9.85 -9.16
N ALA A 83 11.45 8.72 -8.59
CA ALA A 83 12.29 7.53 -8.43
C ALA A 83 12.86 7.04 -9.77
N GLY A 84 12.08 7.09 -10.86
CA GLY A 84 12.51 6.70 -12.19
C GLY A 84 13.72 7.48 -12.68
N VAL A 85 13.74 8.81 -12.49
CA VAL A 85 14.85 9.69 -12.90
C VAL A 85 16.18 9.28 -12.26
N LEU A 86 16.13 8.87 -10.98
CA LEU A 86 17.31 8.41 -10.24
C LEU A 86 17.70 7.00 -10.66
N LEU A 87 16.73 6.10 -10.84
CA LEU A 87 16.95 4.71 -11.26
C LEU A 87 17.52 4.58 -12.66
N ASP A 88 17.25 5.53 -13.54
CA ASP A 88 17.86 5.58 -14.86
C ASP A 88 19.35 5.93 -14.82
N ARG A 89 19.83 6.52 -13.73
CA ARG A 89 21.23 6.95 -13.55
C ARG A 89 22.09 5.94 -12.82
N TRP A 90 21.48 5.17 -11.92
CA TRP A 90 22.19 4.25 -11.05
C TRP A 90 21.96 2.80 -11.46
N ARG A 91 23.00 1.98 -11.35
CA ARG A 91 22.87 0.53 -11.56
C ARG A 91 21.86 -0.04 -10.57
N ARG A 92 20.75 -0.58 -11.05
CA ARG A 92 19.63 -1.06 -10.22
C ARG A 92 20.05 -2.10 -9.20
N ARG A 93 21.03 -2.97 -9.56
CA ARG A 93 21.61 -3.93 -8.63
C ARG A 93 22.28 -3.22 -7.44
N GLN A 94 23.00 -2.12 -7.66
CA GLN A 94 23.62 -1.34 -6.59
C GLN A 94 22.56 -0.64 -5.73
N VAL A 95 21.49 -0.15 -6.34
CA VAL A 95 20.34 0.41 -5.60
C VAL A 95 19.74 -0.62 -4.66
N LEU A 96 19.54 -1.86 -5.12
CA LEU A 96 19.01 -2.95 -4.28
C LEU A 96 19.99 -3.33 -3.17
N PHE A 97 21.28 -3.40 -3.46
CA PHE A 97 22.32 -3.76 -2.49
C PHE A 97 22.52 -2.66 -1.43
N TYR A 98 22.89 -1.46 -1.87
CA TYR A 98 23.19 -0.35 -0.96
C TYR A 98 21.94 0.19 -0.26
N GLY A 99 20.77 0.17 -0.92
CA GLY A 99 19.51 0.55 -0.30
C GLY A 99 19.14 -0.35 0.87
N ASN A 100 19.22 -1.68 0.71
CA ASN A 100 18.98 -2.61 1.82
C ASN A 100 20.09 -2.57 2.88
N LEU A 101 21.35 -2.34 2.49
CA LEU A 101 22.45 -2.16 3.45
C LEU A 101 22.29 -0.89 4.29
N ALA A 102 21.84 0.21 3.67
CA ALA A 102 21.53 1.45 4.39
C ALA A 102 20.35 1.24 5.35
N ARG A 103 19.31 0.49 4.93
CA ARG A 103 18.18 0.14 5.81
C ARG A 103 18.59 -0.77 6.96
N PHE A 104 19.52 -1.68 6.75
CA PHE A 104 20.15 -2.44 7.83
C PHE A 104 20.80 -1.51 8.86
N GLY A 105 21.67 -0.59 8.41
CA GLY A 105 22.32 0.38 9.30
C GLY A 105 21.33 1.28 10.04
N LEU A 106 20.33 1.82 9.33
CA LEU A 106 19.26 2.63 9.92
C LEU A 106 18.40 1.81 10.90
N GLY A 107 18.13 0.53 10.62
CA GLY A 107 17.45 -0.36 11.54
C GLY A 107 18.23 -0.53 12.85
N LEU A 108 19.54 -0.74 12.79
CA LEU A 108 20.39 -0.80 13.99
C LEU A 108 20.39 0.54 14.75
N VAL A 109 20.47 1.67 14.05
CA VAL A 109 20.32 3.01 14.65
C VAL A 109 18.97 3.15 15.34
N THR A 110 17.88 2.76 14.67
CA THR A 110 16.52 2.79 15.25
C THR A 110 16.44 1.95 16.53
N GLY A 111 16.99 0.72 16.51
CA GLY A 111 17.06 -0.14 17.69
C GLY A 111 17.88 0.48 18.83
N GLY A 112 19.01 1.12 18.52
CA GLY A 112 19.82 1.87 19.48
C GLY A 112 19.09 3.07 20.09
N LEU A 113 18.34 3.82 19.28
CA LEU A 113 17.50 4.95 19.74
C LEU A 113 16.41 4.49 20.70
N LEU A 114 15.81 3.30 20.45
CA LEU A 114 14.82 2.70 21.35
C LEU A 114 15.43 2.33 22.70
N LEU A 115 16.59 1.68 22.70
CA LEU A 115 17.32 1.30 23.94
C LEU A 115 17.82 2.49 24.72
N ALA A 116 18.20 3.58 24.05
CA ALA A 116 18.66 4.81 24.65
C ALA A 116 17.50 5.74 25.09
N GLU A 117 16.25 5.33 24.91
CA GLU A 117 15.04 6.14 25.18
C GLU A 117 15.14 7.55 24.56
N ALA A 118 15.71 7.61 23.35
CA ALA A 118 15.98 8.86 22.64
C ALA A 118 14.69 9.60 22.29
N PRO A 119 14.74 10.92 22.00
CA PRO A 119 13.56 11.68 21.60
C PRO A 119 12.82 11.02 20.43
N THR A 120 11.51 10.92 20.55
CA THR A 120 10.62 10.25 19.55
C THR A 120 10.78 10.82 18.13
N ALA A 121 11.17 12.10 18.01
CA ALA A 121 11.46 12.72 16.71
C ALA A 121 12.61 12.04 15.95
N LEU A 122 13.67 11.61 16.65
CA LEU A 122 14.80 10.89 16.03
C LEU A 122 14.38 9.49 15.55
N PHE A 123 13.53 8.82 16.33
CA PHE A 123 12.94 7.55 15.93
C PHE A 123 12.11 7.72 14.64
N PHE A 124 11.21 8.72 14.58
CA PHE A 124 10.42 8.99 13.38
C PHE A 124 11.29 9.39 12.18
N ALA A 125 12.33 10.19 12.37
CA ALA A 125 13.27 10.55 11.30
C ALA A 125 13.99 9.32 10.73
N SER A 126 14.45 8.41 11.59
CA SER A 126 15.06 7.15 11.19
C SER A 126 14.08 6.25 10.45
N ALA A 127 12.86 6.06 10.96
CA ALA A 127 11.81 5.28 10.33
C ALA A 127 11.39 5.87 8.97
N LEU A 128 11.32 7.20 8.85
CA LEU A 128 11.06 7.89 7.58
C LEU A 128 12.13 7.58 6.53
N LEU A 129 13.41 7.58 6.91
CA LEU A 129 14.49 7.23 6.00
C LEU A 129 14.43 5.77 5.56
N VAL A 130 14.10 4.84 6.46
CA VAL A 130 13.91 3.42 6.12
C VAL A 130 12.80 3.26 5.09
N THR A 131 11.65 3.90 5.30
CA THR A 131 10.50 3.82 4.38
C THR A 131 10.75 4.56 3.06
N ALA A 132 11.49 5.66 3.07
CA ALA A 132 11.92 6.38 1.87
C ALA A 132 12.81 5.51 0.98
N LEU A 133 13.80 4.83 1.56
CA LEU A 133 14.64 3.86 0.85
C LEU A 133 13.84 2.67 0.33
N ASN A 134 12.82 2.22 1.07
CA ASN A 134 11.93 1.16 0.59
C ASN A 134 11.25 1.55 -0.71
N ARG A 135 10.68 2.75 -0.78
CA ARG A 135 10.01 3.20 -2.02
C ARG A 135 10.96 3.16 -3.22
N PHE A 136 12.19 3.61 -3.02
CA PHE A 136 13.21 3.59 -4.06
C PHE A 136 13.60 2.17 -4.49
N ILE A 137 13.72 1.25 -3.54
CA ILE A 137 13.99 -0.18 -3.79
C ILE A 137 12.85 -0.81 -4.58
N LEU A 138 11.58 -0.57 -4.21
CA LEU A 138 10.41 -1.13 -4.90
C LEU A 138 10.34 -0.65 -6.36
N ALA A 139 10.61 0.62 -6.62
CA ALA A 139 10.70 1.16 -7.98
C ALA A 139 11.85 0.49 -8.76
N GLY A 140 13.01 0.29 -8.13
CA GLY A 140 14.16 -0.42 -8.70
C GLY A 140 13.85 -1.88 -9.06
N LEU A 141 13.13 -2.60 -8.20
CA LEU A 141 12.70 -3.97 -8.44
C LEU A 141 11.74 -4.07 -9.63
N SER A 142 10.78 -3.16 -9.73
CA SER A 142 9.84 -3.12 -10.86
C SER A 142 10.55 -2.81 -12.18
N ALA A 143 11.47 -1.84 -12.17
CA ALA A 143 12.26 -1.47 -13.34
C ALA A 143 13.25 -2.56 -13.78
N ALA A 144 13.71 -3.41 -12.86
CA ALA A 144 14.66 -4.50 -13.14
C ALA A 144 13.99 -5.74 -13.77
N LEU A 145 12.70 -5.94 -13.57
CA LEU A 145 11.99 -7.17 -13.95
C LEU A 145 12.11 -7.53 -15.44
N PRO A 146 11.96 -6.58 -16.40
CA PRO A 146 12.11 -6.89 -17.82
C PRO A 146 13.50 -7.36 -18.25
N ARG A 147 14.52 -7.21 -17.39
CA ARG A 147 15.90 -7.63 -17.68
C ARG A 147 16.20 -9.08 -17.28
N VAL A 148 15.36 -9.70 -16.49
CA VAL A 148 15.56 -11.04 -15.94
C VAL A 148 14.48 -12.04 -16.37
N VAL A 149 13.53 -11.59 -17.20
CA VAL A 149 12.39 -12.37 -17.68
C VAL A 149 12.24 -12.19 -19.19
N PRO A 150 12.00 -13.27 -19.97
CA PRO A 150 11.63 -13.18 -21.38
C PRO A 150 10.35 -12.36 -21.60
N GLN A 151 10.20 -11.70 -22.75
CA GLN A 151 9.07 -10.81 -23.03
C GLN A 151 7.72 -11.52 -22.98
N ASP A 152 7.65 -12.75 -23.45
CA ASP A 152 6.44 -13.61 -23.41
C ASP A 152 5.96 -13.96 -22.00
N GLN A 153 6.85 -13.92 -21.00
CA GLN A 153 6.56 -14.21 -19.59
C GLN A 153 6.46 -12.96 -18.71
N LEU A 154 6.66 -11.78 -19.29
CA LEU A 154 6.73 -10.52 -18.53
C LEU A 154 5.42 -10.19 -17.81
N VAL A 155 4.27 -10.47 -18.44
CA VAL A 155 2.94 -10.26 -17.81
C VAL A 155 2.79 -11.12 -16.55
N THR A 156 3.14 -12.41 -16.64
CA THR A 156 3.09 -13.33 -15.50
C THR A 156 4.08 -12.92 -14.40
N ALA A 157 5.28 -12.49 -14.77
CA ALA A 157 6.28 -12.03 -13.81
C ALA A 157 5.87 -10.72 -13.11
N ASN A 158 5.23 -9.80 -13.83
CA ASN A 158 4.67 -8.55 -13.28
C ASN A 158 3.50 -8.81 -12.31
N ALA A 159 2.74 -9.86 -12.49
CA ALA A 159 1.71 -10.29 -11.55
C ALA A 159 2.33 -11.01 -10.33
N LEU A 160 3.21 -11.99 -10.57
CA LEU A 160 3.76 -12.86 -9.53
C LEU A 160 4.69 -12.12 -8.56
N SER A 161 5.60 -11.30 -9.08
CA SER A 161 6.63 -10.67 -8.27
C SER A 161 6.07 -9.68 -7.22
N PRO A 162 5.16 -8.74 -7.54
CA PRO A 162 4.50 -7.89 -6.53
C PRO A 162 3.63 -8.69 -5.56
N THR A 163 2.90 -9.70 -6.05
CA THR A 163 2.03 -10.55 -5.21
C THR A 163 2.84 -11.28 -4.15
N LEU A 164 3.93 -11.96 -4.53
CA LEU A 164 4.81 -12.62 -3.56
C LEU A 164 5.47 -11.63 -2.60
N GLY A 165 5.77 -10.43 -3.07
CA GLY A 165 6.25 -9.36 -2.22
C GLY A 165 5.21 -8.94 -1.17
N THR A 166 3.94 -8.78 -1.56
CA THR A 166 2.85 -8.45 -0.62
C THR A 166 2.62 -9.56 0.39
N VAL A 167 2.63 -10.83 -0.06
CA VAL A 167 2.54 -11.99 0.82
C VAL A 167 3.72 -12.00 1.81
N ALA A 168 4.94 -11.72 1.34
CA ALA A 168 6.12 -11.64 2.20
C ALA A 168 5.98 -10.52 3.25
N ALA A 169 5.49 -9.33 2.87
CA ALA A 169 5.25 -8.24 3.81
C ALA A 169 4.20 -8.62 4.86
N ALA A 170 3.10 -9.25 4.44
CA ALA A 170 2.07 -9.74 5.36
C ALA A 170 2.62 -10.83 6.30
N SER A 171 3.41 -11.77 5.78
CA SER A 171 4.09 -12.80 6.59
C SER A 171 5.09 -12.20 7.56
N GLY A 172 5.83 -11.17 7.14
CA GLY A 172 6.72 -10.39 8.00
C GLY A 172 5.97 -9.68 9.12
N GLY A 173 4.81 -9.08 8.80
CA GLY A 173 3.91 -8.51 9.81
C GLY A 173 3.43 -9.55 10.81
N GLY A 174 3.00 -10.74 10.33
CA GLY A 174 2.63 -11.87 11.18
C GLY A 174 3.79 -12.34 12.06
N LEU A 175 5.00 -12.46 11.51
CA LEU A 175 6.20 -12.82 12.26
C LEU A 175 6.52 -11.78 13.35
N GLY A 176 6.50 -10.48 12.99
CA GLY A 176 6.71 -9.40 13.94
C GLY A 176 5.69 -9.41 15.08
N PHE A 177 4.43 -9.64 14.74
CA PHE A 177 3.35 -9.78 15.71
C PHE A 177 3.59 -10.97 16.66
N LEU A 178 3.90 -12.16 16.13
CA LEU A 178 4.17 -13.35 16.95
C LEU A 178 5.39 -13.15 17.87
N LEU A 179 6.46 -12.56 17.34
CA LEU A 179 7.64 -12.24 18.16
C LEU A 179 7.30 -11.26 19.28
N HIS A 180 6.47 -10.24 18.99
CA HIS A 180 6.01 -9.30 20.01
C HIS A 180 5.21 -9.96 21.13
N GLN A 181 4.41 -11.02 20.83
CA GLN A 181 3.65 -11.78 21.84
C GLN A 181 4.53 -12.64 22.75
N VAL A 182 5.70 -13.08 22.25
CA VAL A 182 6.62 -13.94 23.00
C VAL A 182 7.61 -13.12 23.86
N LEU A 183 7.91 -11.89 23.42
CA LEU A 183 8.83 -11.01 24.12
C LEU A 183 8.10 -10.24 25.24
N THR A 184 8.77 -10.06 26.39
CA THR A 184 8.24 -9.19 27.45
C THR A 184 8.14 -7.75 26.94
N PRO A 185 6.95 -7.12 27.00
CA PRO A 185 6.76 -5.76 26.49
C PRO A 185 7.77 -4.76 27.08
N GLY A 186 8.28 -3.85 26.26
CA GLY A 186 9.20 -2.81 26.67
C GLY A 186 10.23 -2.45 25.59
N PRO A 187 11.08 -1.42 25.83
CA PRO A 187 12.05 -0.92 24.85
C PRO A 187 13.00 -1.99 24.28
N ARG A 188 13.32 -3.01 25.08
CA ARG A 188 14.19 -4.13 24.66
C ARG A 188 13.48 -5.04 23.64
N ALA A 189 12.19 -5.30 23.81
CA ALA A 189 11.40 -6.10 22.88
C ALA A 189 11.26 -5.37 21.53
N ASP A 190 10.96 -4.08 21.58
CA ASP A 190 10.84 -3.26 20.37
C ASP A 190 12.17 -3.16 19.62
N ALA A 191 13.28 -2.96 20.35
CA ALA A 191 14.62 -2.95 19.77
C ALA A 191 15.01 -4.31 19.17
N ALA A 192 14.62 -5.42 19.80
CA ALA A 192 14.84 -6.77 19.26
C ALA A 192 14.08 -6.99 17.95
N LEU A 193 12.82 -6.56 17.86
CA LEU A 193 12.02 -6.63 16.63
C LEU A 193 12.65 -5.83 15.48
N VAL A 194 13.06 -4.59 15.77
CA VAL A 194 13.78 -3.75 14.79
C VAL A 194 15.09 -4.40 14.36
N THR A 195 15.82 -5.04 15.29
CA THR A 195 17.06 -5.77 14.98
C THR A 195 16.80 -6.97 14.07
N VAL A 196 15.74 -7.73 14.30
CA VAL A 196 15.30 -8.82 13.40
C VAL A 196 15.01 -8.27 12.00
N ALA A 197 14.27 -7.16 11.90
CA ALA A 197 14.02 -6.51 10.61
C ALA A 197 15.34 -6.07 9.95
N ALA A 198 16.28 -5.48 10.70
CA ALA A 198 17.57 -5.08 10.19
C ALA A 198 18.36 -6.27 9.63
N LEU A 199 18.43 -7.39 10.32
CA LEU A 199 19.12 -8.61 9.84
C LEU A 199 18.47 -9.17 8.57
N LEU A 200 17.16 -9.07 8.43
CA LEU A 200 16.45 -9.43 7.20
C LEU A 200 16.79 -8.47 6.05
N TYR A 201 16.95 -7.15 6.29
CA TYR A 201 17.46 -6.21 5.29
C TYR A 201 18.88 -6.54 4.86
N LEU A 202 19.76 -6.92 5.79
CA LEU A 202 21.10 -7.40 5.46
C LEU A 202 21.04 -8.63 4.57
N SER A 203 20.16 -9.59 4.88
CA SER A 203 19.95 -10.80 4.07
C SER A 203 19.48 -10.46 2.64
N ALA A 204 18.57 -9.47 2.51
CA ALA A 204 18.12 -8.95 1.21
C ALA A 204 19.27 -8.27 0.44
N ALA A 205 20.13 -7.50 1.11
CA ALA A 205 21.32 -6.91 0.51
C ALA A 205 22.27 -7.99 -0.01
N LEU A 206 22.56 -9.01 0.79
CA LEU A 206 23.43 -10.14 0.39
C LEU A 206 22.84 -10.93 -0.78
N ALA A 207 21.50 -11.13 -0.80
CA ALA A 207 20.83 -11.73 -1.95
C ALA A 207 21.00 -10.88 -3.22
N ALA A 208 20.85 -9.57 -3.13
CA ALA A 208 21.08 -8.65 -4.25
C ALA A 208 22.55 -8.67 -4.73
N ARG A 209 23.53 -8.87 -3.83
CA ARG A 209 24.94 -8.96 -4.17
C ARG A 209 25.27 -10.16 -5.07
N ARG A 210 24.46 -11.24 -5.00
CA ARG A 210 24.67 -12.47 -5.81
C ARG A 210 24.32 -12.28 -7.29
N MET A 211 23.71 -11.16 -7.67
CA MET A 211 23.43 -10.80 -9.07
C MET A 211 24.64 -10.07 -9.68
N ASP A 212 24.82 -10.21 -11.00
CA ASP A 212 25.90 -9.50 -11.71
C ASP A 212 25.63 -7.99 -11.74
N ARG A 213 26.71 -7.20 -11.77
CA ARG A 213 26.64 -5.75 -11.61
C ARG A 213 25.76 -5.06 -12.64
N ASP A 214 25.81 -5.53 -13.88
CA ASP A 214 25.15 -4.89 -15.02
C ASP A 214 23.88 -5.63 -15.47
N LEU A 215 23.54 -6.77 -14.85
CA LEU A 215 22.39 -7.60 -15.18
C LEU A 215 21.06 -6.80 -15.20
N LEU A 216 20.86 -5.94 -14.23
CA LEU A 216 19.60 -5.23 -14.04
C LEU A 216 19.54 -3.87 -14.78
N GLY A 217 20.63 -3.48 -15.48
CA GLY A 217 20.74 -2.18 -16.14
C GLY A 217 20.86 -1.01 -15.15
N PRO A 218 20.66 0.22 -15.60
CA PRO A 218 20.39 0.63 -16.98
C PRO A 218 21.62 0.56 -17.87
N GLU A 219 21.40 0.49 -19.18
CA GLU A 219 22.49 0.63 -20.15
C GLU A 219 23.13 2.02 -20.03
N HIS A 220 24.46 2.08 -20.14
CA HIS A 220 25.18 3.34 -20.08
C HIS A 220 24.84 4.19 -21.31
N ARG A 221 23.98 5.19 -21.12
CA ARG A 221 23.76 6.26 -22.11
C ARG A 221 24.63 7.45 -21.75
N THR A 222 25.46 7.89 -22.68
CA THR A 222 26.36 9.04 -22.54
C THR A 222 25.64 10.39 -22.52
N ASP A 223 24.47 10.47 -23.19
CA ASP A 223 23.73 11.73 -23.37
C ASP A 223 22.57 11.90 -22.36
N ARG A 224 22.90 12.01 -21.06
CA ARG A 224 21.88 12.28 -20.04
C ARG A 224 21.93 13.74 -19.60
N PRO A 225 20.77 14.42 -19.52
CA PRO A 225 20.73 15.79 -19.00
C PRO A 225 21.20 15.82 -17.53
N PRO A 226 21.74 16.94 -17.02
CA PRO A 226 22.08 17.08 -15.60
C PRO A 226 20.90 16.75 -14.71
N LEU A 227 21.15 16.22 -13.48
CA LEU A 227 20.10 15.72 -12.59
C LEU A 227 19.01 16.78 -12.33
N GLY A 228 19.39 18.03 -12.03
CA GLY A 228 18.43 19.10 -11.79
C GLY A 228 17.50 19.33 -12.99
N ARG A 229 18.05 19.35 -14.22
CA ARG A 229 17.25 19.49 -15.44
C ARG A 229 16.33 18.30 -15.68
N ALA A 230 16.78 17.08 -15.37
CA ALA A 230 15.96 15.88 -15.50
C ALA A 230 14.78 15.87 -14.49
N LEU A 231 15.00 16.35 -13.27
CA LEU A 231 13.93 16.50 -12.26
C LEU A 231 12.91 17.58 -12.68
N VAL A 232 13.37 18.71 -13.19
CA VAL A 232 12.48 19.78 -13.72
C VAL A 232 11.66 19.27 -14.90
N LEU A 233 12.27 18.51 -15.82
CA LEU A 233 11.53 17.89 -16.93
C LEU A 233 10.49 16.90 -16.44
N ALA A 234 10.82 16.04 -15.47
CA ALA A 234 9.87 15.11 -14.87
C ALA A 234 8.70 15.84 -14.18
N ALA A 235 8.97 16.93 -13.46
CA ALA A 235 7.91 17.76 -12.85
C ALA A 235 7.03 18.42 -13.91
N ARG A 236 7.61 18.91 -15.00
CA ARG A 236 6.87 19.49 -16.14
C ARG A 236 6.01 18.45 -16.84
N ASP A 237 6.53 17.24 -17.02
CA ASP A 237 5.81 16.12 -17.62
C ASP A 237 4.63 15.66 -16.75
N LEU A 238 4.77 15.68 -15.41
CA LEU A 238 3.66 15.46 -14.50
C LEU A 238 2.59 16.55 -14.62
N GLY A 239 3.01 17.82 -14.73
CA GLY A 239 2.08 18.93 -14.98
C GLY A 239 1.32 18.80 -16.30
N ALA A 240 1.99 18.36 -17.37
CA ALA A 240 1.35 18.05 -18.65
C ALA A 240 0.33 16.90 -18.51
N ALA A 241 0.68 15.84 -17.78
CA ALA A 241 -0.22 14.73 -17.52
C ALA A 241 -1.46 15.15 -16.70
N VAL A 242 -1.32 16.05 -15.72
CA VAL A 242 -2.47 16.63 -14.99
C VAL A 242 -3.36 17.42 -15.94
N THR A 243 -2.77 18.23 -16.83
CA THR A 243 -3.53 19.03 -17.80
C THR A 243 -4.31 18.14 -18.77
N HIS A 244 -3.67 17.10 -19.31
CA HIS A 244 -4.30 16.10 -20.17
C HIS A 244 -5.43 15.38 -19.44
N LEU A 245 -5.18 14.92 -18.21
CA LEU A 245 -6.16 14.22 -17.38
C LEU A 245 -7.44 15.07 -17.17
N VAL A 246 -7.28 16.35 -16.80
CA VAL A 246 -8.41 17.23 -16.49
C VAL A 246 -9.20 17.65 -17.74
N ARG A 247 -8.51 17.86 -18.87
CA ARG A 247 -9.15 18.33 -20.10
C ARG A 247 -9.77 17.21 -20.92
N ASP A 248 -9.04 16.09 -21.06
CA ASP A 248 -9.33 15.08 -22.08
C ASP A 248 -9.87 13.77 -21.48
N CYS A 249 -9.55 13.47 -20.21
CA CYS A 249 -9.87 12.17 -19.58
C CYS A 249 -10.86 12.31 -18.42
N ARG A 250 -12.00 12.95 -18.62
CA ARG A 250 -13.02 13.18 -17.57
C ARG A 250 -13.44 11.93 -16.79
N PRO A 251 -13.66 10.74 -17.42
CA PRO A 251 -13.97 9.53 -16.65
C PRO A 251 -12.89 9.16 -15.64
N ALA A 252 -11.60 9.27 -16.03
CA ALA A 252 -10.49 9.01 -15.15
C ALA A 252 -10.42 10.02 -13.98
N VAL A 253 -10.70 11.30 -14.22
CA VAL A 253 -10.78 12.33 -13.16
C VAL A 253 -11.82 11.96 -12.11
N HIS A 254 -13.03 11.57 -12.56
CA HIS A 254 -14.11 11.21 -11.64
C HIS A 254 -13.80 9.94 -10.84
N ALA A 255 -13.18 8.95 -11.49
CA ALA A 255 -12.74 7.72 -10.83
C ALA A 255 -11.63 7.99 -9.79
N LEU A 256 -10.65 8.83 -10.14
CA LEU A 256 -9.58 9.25 -9.22
C LEU A 256 -10.12 10.05 -8.04
N ALA A 257 -11.06 10.98 -8.26
CA ALA A 257 -11.70 11.72 -7.18
C ALA A 257 -12.47 10.77 -6.23
N ALA A 258 -13.22 9.82 -6.78
CA ALA A 258 -13.99 8.85 -6.00
C ALA A 258 -13.10 7.94 -5.16
N VAL A 259 -12.04 7.36 -5.74
CA VAL A 259 -11.12 6.49 -4.99
C VAL A 259 -10.32 7.28 -3.95
N THR A 260 -9.97 8.54 -4.23
CA THR A 260 -9.31 9.43 -3.27
C THR A 260 -10.21 9.73 -2.07
N ALA A 261 -11.50 10.02 -2.29
CA ALA A 261 -12.46 10.20 -1.23
C ALA A 261 -12.68 8.92 -0.40
N ALA A 262 -12.84 7.76 -1.05
CA ALA A 262 -12.95 6.47 -0.37
C ALA A 262 -11.70 6.17 0.46
N ARG A 263 -10.50 6.48 -0.04
CA ARG A 263 -9.24 6.31 0.66
C ARG A 263 -9.11 7.21 1.88
N PHE A 264 -9.56 8.45 1.76
CA PHE A 264 -9.64 9.38 2.88
C PHE A 264 -10.56 8.82 3.98
N CYS A 265 -11.79 8.41 3.64
CA CYS A 265 -12.72 7.82 4.59
C CYS A 265 -12.16 6.56 5.27
N TYR A 266 -11.51 5.68 4.49
CA TYR A 266 -10.84 4.49 5.03
C TYR A 266 -9.74 4.88 6.03
N GLY A 267 -8.95 5.91 5.72
CA GLY A 267 -7.90 6.41 6.61
C GLY A 267 -8.46 6.94 7.94
N VAL A 268 -9.56 7.71 7.90
CA VAL A 268 -10.26 8.17 9.11
C VAL A 268 -10.69 6.98 9.98
N LEU A 269 -11.34 5.99 9.37
CA LEU A 269 -11.86 4.83 10.10
C LEU A 269 -10.76 3.92 10.66
N ILE A 270 -9.61 3.83 10.01
CA ILE A 270 -8.43 3.13 10.55
C ILE A 270 -7.94 3.82 11.83
N VAL A 271 -7.83 5.15 11.87
CA VAL A 271 -7.41 5.87 13.08
C VAL A 271 -8.44 5.67 14.20
N VAL A 272 -9.74 5.78 13.89
CA VAL A 272 -10.82 5.49 14.85
C VAL A 272 -10.68 4.08 15.43
N LEU A 273 -10.47 3.09 14.56
CA LEU A 273 -10.35 1.68 14.97
C LEU A 273 -9.14 1.44 15.88
N VAL A 274 -7.99 2.05 15.57
CA VAL A 274 -6.78 1.96 16.41
C VAL A 274 -7.04 2.53 17.80
N MET A 275 -7.69 3.69 17.88
CA MET A 275 -8.05 4.32 19.17
C MET A 275 -9.07 3.49 19.95
N LEU A 276 -10.09 2.93 19.27
CA LEU A 276 -11.06 2.03 19.89
C LEU A 276 -10.39 0.74 20.39
N ALA A 277 -9.49 0.16 19.62
CA ALA A 277 -8.74 -1.04 20.01
C ALA A 277 -7.91 -0.81 21.27
N ARG A 278 -7.31 0.38 21.41
CA ARG A 278 -6.48 0.71 22.56
C ARG A 278 -7.25 1.13 23.80
N TYR A 279 -8.26 2.01 23.66
CA TYR A 279 -8.87 2.71 24.79
C TYR A 279 -10.33 2.34 25.08
N THR A 280 -10.96 1.57 24.17
CA THR A 280 -12.39 1.23 24.32
C THR A 280 -12.64 -0.27 24.42
N PHE A 281 -11.96 -1.07 23.57
CA PHE A 281 -12.19 -2.51 23.53
C PHE A 281 -11.31 -3.28 24.51
N ASN A 282 -10.17 -2.71 24.91
CA ASN A 282 -9.23 -3.34 25.84
C ASN A 282 -8.82 -2.35 26.91
N ASP A 283 -8.23 -2.85 27.99
CA ASP A 283 -7.59 -2.02 29.01
C ASP A 283 -6.37 -1.33 28.38
N PRO A 284 -6.22 0.01 28.54
CA PRO A 284 -5.07 0.74 28.01
C PRO A 284 -3.71 0.25 28.51
N SER A 285 -3.67 -0.43 29.66
CA SER A 285 -2.47 -1.07 30.21
C SER A 285 -2.13 -2.41 29.52
N ASP A 286 -3.11 -3.07 28.89
CA ASP A 286 -2.92 -4.32 28.15
C ASP A 286 -2.64 -4.05 26.66
N SER A 287 -1.41 -3.68 26.38
CA SER A 287 -0.95 -3.43 25.00
C SER A 287 -1.04 -4.66 24.10
N ALA A 288 -0.90 -5.86 24.66
CA ALA A 288 -0.98 -7.12 23.90
C ALA A 288 -2.40 -7.35 23.40
N ALA A 289 -3.42 -7.19 24.23
CA ALA A 289 -4.83 -7.31 23.83
C ALA A 289 -5.20 -6.26 22.76
N GLY A 290 -4.75 -5.02 22.91
CA GLY A 290 -4.94 -3.96 21.92
C GLY A 290 -4.34 -4.31 20.55
N LEU A 291 -3.12 -4.86 20.55
CA LEU A 291 -2.45 -5.28 19.31
C LEU A 291 -3.14 -6.50 18.67
N VAL A 292 -3.63 -7.44 19.46
CA VAL A 292 -4.44 -8.58 18.97
C VAL A 292 -5.70 -8.07 18.27
N THR A 293 -6.43 -7.16 18.91
CA THR A 293 -7.65 -6.56 18.35
C THR A 293 -7.35 -5.83 17.02
N LEU A 294 -6.26 -5.07 16.96
CA LEU A 294 -5.83 -4.43 15.72
C LEU A 294 -5.46 -5.46 14.65
N GLY A 295 -4.74 -6.51 15.03
CA GLY A 295 -4.37 -7.62 14.14
C GLY A 295 -5.59 -8.31 13.54
N GLN A 296 -6.63 -8.57 14.33
CA GLN A 296 -7.90 -9.13 13.86
C GLN A 296 -8.58 -8.19 12.84
N ALA A 297 -8.64 -6.90 13.12
CA ALA A 297 -9.26 -5.93 12.23
C ALA A 297 -8.50 -5.77 10.92
N VAL A 298 -7.17 -5.70 10.96
CA VAL A 298 -6.31 -5.67 9.76
C VAL A 298 -6.44 -6.97 8.97
N GLY A 299 -6.47 -8.12 9.64
CA GLY A 299 -6.67 -9.43 9.02
C GLY A 299 -8.01 -9.54 8.30
N LEU A 300 -9.10 -9.09 8.93
CA LEU A 300 -10.43 -9.06 8.31
C LEU A 300 -10.50 -8.05 7.15
N SER A 301 -9.88 -6.88 7.29
CA SER A 301 -9.79 -5.93 6.16
C SER A 301 -9.02 -6.52 4.98
N ALA A 302 -7.93 -7.23 5.23
CA ALA A 302 -7.18 -7.94 4.19
C ALA A 302 -8.00 -9.07 3.54
N ALA A 303 -8.78 -9.83 4.32
CA ALA A 303 -9.74 -10.79 3.81
C ALA A 303 -10.80 -10.12 2.92
N GLY A 304 -11.27 -8.93 3.32
CA GLY A 304 -12.16 -8.09 2.50
C GLY A 304 -11.51 -7.67 1.18
N PHE A 305 -10.24 -7.29 1.16
CA PHE A 305 -9.50 -6.96 -0.08
C PHE A 305 -9.43 -8.18 -1.01
N PHE A 306 -9.13 -9.35 -0.47
CA PHE A 306 -9.12 -10.59 -1.25
C PHE A 306 -10.51 -10.93 -1.81
N LEU A 307 -11.55 -10.83 -0.97
CA LEU A 307 -12.93 -11.07 -1.38
C LEU A 307 -13.35 -10.12 -2.50
N ALA A 308 -13.00 -8.83 -2.41
CA ALA A 308 -13.26 -7.85 -3.47
C ALA A 308 -12.62 -8.26 -4.80
N ALA A 309 -11.38 -8.74 -4.79
CA ALA A 309 -10.69 -9.19 -5.99
C ALA A 309 -11.41 -10.38 -6.65
N VAL A 310 -11.98 -11.28 -5.85
CA VAL A 310 -12.73 -12.45 -6.34
C VAL A 310 -14.11 -12.04 -6.90
N ILE A 311 -14.84 -11.17 -6.20
CA ILE A 311 -16.23 -10.83 -6.59
C ILE A 311 -16.31 -9.72 -7.63
N SER A 312 -15.32 -8.82 -7.72
CA SER A 312 -15.37 -7.66 -8.64
C SER A 312 -15.60 -8.05 -10.11
N PRO A 313 -14.98 -9.11 -10.67
CA PRO A 313 -15.25 -9.51 -12.06
C PRO A 313 -16.71 -9.94 -12.30
N TRP A 314 -17.33 -10.53 -11.29
CA TRP A 314 -18.75 -10.91 -11.37
C TRP A 314 -19.67 -9.69 -11.21
N CYS A 315 -19.36 -8.81 -10.25
CA CYS A 315 -20.14 -7.59 -10.02
C CYS A 315 -20.07 -6.64 -11.22
N THR A 316 -18.89 -6.45 -11.80
CA THR A 316 -18.72 -5.57 -12.98
C THR A 316 -19.44 -6.12 -14.22
N ARG A 317 -19.49 -7.43 -14.40
CA ARG A 317 -20.31 -8.03 -15.47
C ARG A 317 -21.81 -7.81 -15.30
N ARG A 318 -22.30 -7.75 -14.05
CA ARG A 318 -23.74 -7.58 -13.76
C ARG A 318 -24.19 -6.12 -13.67
N LEU A 319 -23.38 -5.27 -13.08
CA LEU A 319 -23.72 -3.88 -12.75
C LEU A 319 -23.04 -2.86 -13.66
N GLY A 320 -22.12 -3.32 -14.52
CA GLY A 320 -21.16 -2.45 -15.18
C GLY A 320 -20.08 -1.94 -14.22
N LEU A 321 -19.02 -1.38 -14.78
CA LEU A 321 -17.90 -0.83 -14.01
C LEU A 321 -18.34 0.36 -13.13
N GLY A 322 -19.13 1.26 -13.72
CA GLY A 322 -19.69 2.43 -13.04
C GLY A 322 -20.70 2.05 -11.95
N GLY A 323 -21.52 1.03 -12.17
CA GLY A 323 -22.48 0.53 -11.20
C GLY A 323 -21.82 -0.10 -9.98
N TRP A 324 -20.80 -0.94 -10.18
CA TRP A 324 -20.03 -1.55 -9.09
C TRP A 324 -19.29 -0.48 -8.27
N MET A 325 -18.66 0.48 -8.92
CA MET A 325 -18.01 1.58 -8.22
C MET A 325 -18.99 2.42 -7.40
N THR A 326 -20.18 2.71 -7.96
CA THR A 326 -21.24 3.44 -7.22
C THR A 326 -21.70 2.65 -6.00
N LEU A 327 -21.91 1.33 -6.13
CA LEU A 327 -22.29 0.47 -5.00
C LEU A 327 -21.20 0.47 -3.90
N CYS A 328 -19.92 0.37 -4.28
CA CYS A 328 -18.80 0.46 -3.34
C CYS A 328 -18.76 1.81 -2.59
N LEU A 329 -19.18 2.91 -3.21
CA LEU A 329 -19.26 4.21 -2.55
C LEU A 329 -20.53 4.39 -1.71
N ALA A 330 -21.65 3.80 -2.13
CA ALA A 330 -22.95 3.95 -1.46
C ALA A 330 -23.12 3.01 -0.25
N ALA A 331 -22.61 1.79 -0.30
CA ALA A 331 -22.77 0.82 0.77
C ALA A 331 -22.24 1.30 2.13
N PRO A 332 -21.08 1.98 2.23
CA PRO A 332 -20.57 2.52 3.50
C PRO A 332 -21.51 3.56 4.16
N VAL A 333 -22.31 4.27 3.37
CA VAL A 333 -23.28 5.26 3.90
C VAL A 333 -24.22 4.61 4.92
N VAL A 334 -24.55 3.34 4.70
CA VAL A 334 -25.47 2.57 5.55
C VAL A 334 -24.70 1.77 6.60
N PHE A 335 -23.72 0.96 6.19
CA PHE A 335 -23.12 0.02 7.14
C PHE A 335 -22.13 0.69 8.11
N VAL A 336 -21.50 1.81 7.75
CA VAL A 336 -20.57 2.51 8.66
C VAL A 336 -21.31 3.02 9.90
N PRO A 337 -22.43 3.76 9.80
CA PRO A 337 -23.18 4.14 11.00
C PRO A 337 -23.87 2.96 11.66
N ALA A 338 -24.44 2.01 10.90
CA ALA A 338 -25.14 0.86 11.46
C ALA A 338 -24.25 -0.04 12.35
N LEU A 339 -23.02 -0.23 11.98
CA LEU A 339 -22.06 -1.08 12.70
C LEU A 339 -21.11 -0.27 13.60
N GLY A 340 -20.85 1.00 13.26
CA GLY A 340 -19.87 1.84 13.97
C GLY A 340 -20.43 2.60 15.17
N LEU A 341 -21.70 3.03 15.14
CA LEU A 341 -22.27 3.88 16.21
C LEU A 341 -22.43 3.18 17.56
N GLY A 342 -22.48 1.85 17.58
CA GLY A 342 -22.51 1.08 18.82
C GLY A 342 -21.15 1.00 19.53
N PHE A 343 -20.07 1.38 18.87
CA PHE A 343 -18.68 1.31 19.38
C PHE A 343 -18.38 -0.04 20.08
N SER A 344 -18.82 -1.14 19.50
CA SER A 344 -18.64 -2.48 20.02
C SER A 344 -17.71 -3.29 19.07
N LEU A 345 -16.96 -4.24 19.65
CA LEU A 345 -15.86 -4.92 18.94
C LEU A 345 -16.35 -5.69 17.71
N VAL A 346 -17.33 -6.57 17.84
CA VAL A 346 -17.77 -7.46 16.75
C VAL A 346 -18.33 -6.69 15.56
N PRO A 347 -19.26 -5.71 15.70
CA PRO A 347 -19.69 -4.88 14.59
C PRO A 347 -18.56 -4.10 13.92
N CYS A 348 -17.59 -3.57 14.70
CA CYS A 348 -16.45 -2.86 14.13
C CYS A 348 -15.54 -3.81 13.33
N LEU A 349 -15.37 -5.06 13.74
CA LEU A 349 -14.63 -6.07 12.97
C LEU A 349 -15.35 -6.44 11.67
N ILE A 350 -16.68 -6.58 11.69
CA ILE A 350 -17.48 -6.77 10.48
C ILE A 350 -17.36 -5.56 9.55
N ALA A 351 -17.41 -4.35 10.11
CA ALA A 351 -17.20 -3.13 9.33
C ALA A 351 -15.81 -3.09 8.69
N ALA A 352 -14.76 -3.55 9.36
CA ALA A 352 -13.41 -3.64 8.82
C ALA A 352 -13.33 -4.57 7.60
N LEU A 353 -13.99 -5.75 7.64
CA LEU A 353 -14.11 -6.66 6.50
C LEU A 353 -14.82 -5.96 5.32
N LEU A 354 -15.99 -5.37 5.56
CA LEU A 354 -16.78 -4.71 4.51
C LEU A 354 -16.04 -3.50 3.93
N LEU A 355 -15.35 -2.72 4.75
CA LEU A 355 -14.50 -1.61 4.30
C LEU A 355 -13.35 -2.10 3.42
N GLY A 356 -12.78 -3.27 3.74
CA GLY A 356 -11.80 -3.92 2.88
C GLY A 356 -12.38 -4.21 1.48
N VAL A 357 -13.58 -4.80 1.41
CA VAL A 357 -14.27 -5.09 0.14
C VAL A 357 -14.50 -3.80 -0.66
N VAL A 358 -15.06 -2.79 -0.03
CA VAL A 358 -15.42 -1.52 -0.69
C VAL A 358 -14.20 -0.76 -1.19
N THR A 359 -13.16 -0.67 -0.36
CA THR A 359 -11.93 0.05 -0.70
C THR A 359 -11.21 -0.60 -1.88
N GLN A 360 -11.08 -1.93 -1.86
CA GLN A 360 -10.44 -2.64 -2.95
C GLN A 360 -11.31 -2.68 -4.21
N GLY A 361 -12.63 -2.83 -4.07
CA GLY A 361 -13.57 -2.76 -5.19
C GLY A 361 -13.52 -1.41 -5.91
N THR A 362 -13.54 -0.32 -5.14
CA THR A 362 -13.39 1.04 -5.69
C THR A 362 -12.04 1.20 -6.40
N LYS A 363 -10.95 0.66 -5.81
CA LYS A 363 -9.62 0.72 -6.41
C LYS A 363 -9.55 -0.06 -7.73
N ILE A 364 -10.09 -1.27 -7.79
CA ILE A 364 -10.13 -2.08 -9.02
C ILE A 364 -10.84 -1.33 -10.14
N CYS A 365 -12.01 -0.72 -9.84
CA CYS A 365 -12.74 0.08 -10.81
C CYS A 365 -11.93 1.29 -11.29
N ALA A 366 -11.32 2.04 -10.36
CA ALA A 366 -10.52 3.21 -10.70
C ALA A 366 -9.29 2.85 -11.57
N ASP A 367 -8.59 1.76 -11.21
CA ASP A 367 -7.45 1.25 -11.98
C ASP A 367 -7.88 0.92 -13.43
N THR A 368 -9.03 0.26 -13.60
CA THR A 368 -9.57 -0.11 -14.92
C THR A 368 -9.96 1.13 -15.71
N VAL A 369 -10.70 2.07 -15.12
CA VAL A 369 -11.10 3.31 -15.81
C VAL A 369 -9.87 4.12 -16.27
N VAL A 370 -8.83 4.24 -15.43
CA VAL A 370 -7.60 4.92 -15.81
C VAL A 370 -6.89 4.20 -16.95
N GLN A 371 -6.82 2.86 -16.90
CA GLN A 371 -6.17 2.08 -17.97
C GLN A 371 -6.88 2.20 -19.32
N GLU A 372 -8.21 2.29 -19.33
CA GLU A 372 -9.02 2.38 -20.55
C GLU A 372 -9.18 3.79 -21.09
N SER A 373 -9.15 4.82 -20.20
CA SER A 373 -9.46 6.20 -20.58
C SER A 373 -8.22 7.05 -20.86
N VAL A 374 -7.03 6.63 -20.44
CA VAL A 374 -5.79 7.41 -20.55
C VAL A 374 -4.90 6.82 -21.64
N GLU A 375 -4.42 7.67 -22.54
CA GLU A 375 -3.46 7.31 -23.59
C GLU A 375 -2.18 6.71 -23.01
N ASP A 376 -1.59 5.73 -23.73
CA ASP A 376 -0.39 4.99 -23.29
C ASP A 376 0.76 5.91 -22.90
N ASP A 377 0.97 7.00 -23.64
CA ASP A 377 2.05 7.95 -23.41
C ASP A 377 1.93 8.70 -22.07
N TYR A 378 0.71 8.89 -21.56
CA TYR A 378 0.44 9.55 -20.28
C TYR A 378 0.16 8.60 -19.13
N ARG A 379 -0.17 7.34 -19.40
CA ARG A 379 -0.67 6.36 -18.42
C ARG A 379 0.25 6.22 -17.21
N GLY A 380 1.55 6.07 -17.42
CA GLY A 380 2.51 5.94 -16.33
C GLY A 380 2.57 7.15 -15.40
N ARG A 381 2.46 8.36 -15.96
CA ARG A 381 2.45 9.63 -15.21
C ARG A 381 1.15 9.80 -14.43
N VAL A 382 0.02 9.43 -15.04
CA VAL A 382 -1.30 9.46 -14.38
C VAL A 382 -1.34 8.48 -13.21
N PHE A 383 -0.77 7.27 -13.34
CA PHE A 383 -0.63 6.36 -12.21
C PHE A 383 0.29 6.90 -11.10
N ALA A 384 1.34 7.64 -11.45
CA ALA A 384 2.18 8.32 -10.44
C ALA A 384 1.38 9.40 -9.67
N ILE A 385 0.55 10.18 -10.38
CA ILE A 385 -0.37 11.16 -9.75
C ILE A 385 -1.39 10.45 -8.86
N TYR A 386 -1.96 9.35 -9.34
CA TYR A 386 -2.88 8.51 -8.58
C TYR A 386 -2.25 8.02 -7.27
N ASP A 387 -1.04 7.48 -7.30
CA ASP A 387 -0.32 7.02 -6.11
C ASP A 387 -0.11 8.17 -5.11
N VAL A 388 0.22 9.37 -5.58
CA VAL A 388 0.34 10.57 -4.74
C VAL A 388 -0.99 10.90 -4.08
N LEU A 389 -2.07 11.02 -4.85
CA LEU A 389 -3.42 11.33 -4.35
C LEU A 389 -3.88 10.29 -3.32
N PHE A 390 -3.66 9.02 -3.59
CA PHE A 390 -4.06 7.90 -2.75
C PHE A 390 -3.35 7.91 -1.38
N ASN A 391 -2.05 8.22 -1.35
CA ASN A 391 -1.28 8.28 -0.11
C ASN A 391 -1.52 9.58 0.65
N VAL A 392 -1.58 10.74 -0.06
CA VAL A 392 -1.86 12.04 0.54
C VAL A 392 -3.25 12.05 1.18
N ALA A 393 -4.27 11.46 0.52
CA ALA A 393 -5.61 11.34 1.10
C ALA A 393 -5.61 10.58 2.43
N PHE A 394 -4.85 9.51 2.52
CA PHE A 394 -4.75 8.71 3.75
C PHE A 394 -4.04 9.46 4.88
N VAL A 395 -2.93 10.15 4.57
CA VAL A 395 -2.20 10.96 5.55
C VAL A 395 -3.05 12.16 6.01
N ALA A 396 -3.73 12.83 5.06
CA ALA A 396 -4.65 13.92 5.37
C ALA A 396 -5.82 13.45 6.26
N ALA A 397 -6.36 12.25 6.00
CA ALA A 397 -7.37 11.63 6.84
C ALA A 397 -6.89 11.46 8.28
N ALA A 398 -5.68 10.92 8.44
CA ALA A 398 -5.09 10.73 9.76
C ALA A 398 -4.87 12.07 10.48
N ALA A 399 -4.35 13.09 9.78
CA ALA A 399 -4.14 14.42 10.33
C ALA A 399 -5.45 15.11 10.75
N VAL A 400 -6.48 15.06 9.89
CA VAL A 400 -7.81 15.61 10.22
C VAL A 400 -8.42 14.87 11.41
N THR A 401 -8.32 13.52 11.41
CA THR A 401 -8.86 12.73 12.52
C THR A 401 -8.16 13.05 13.84
N ALA A 402 -6.86 13.30 13.80
CA ALA A 402 -6.07 13.68 14.97
C ALA A 402 -6.54 14.98 15.63
N LEU A 403 -7.16 15.89 14.86
CA LEU A 403 -7.68 17.16 15.38
C LEU A 403 -9.07 17.05 16.03
N VAL A 404 -9.87 16.03 15.65
CA VAL A 404 -11.29 15.96 16.03
C VAL A 404 -11.65 14.72 16.86
N LEU A 405 -10.78 13.70 16.89
CA LEU A 405 -11.09 12.43 17.57
C LEU A 405 -10.64 12.49 19.04
N PRO A 406 -11.54 12.18 20.01
CA PRO A 406 -11.14 12.03 21.41
C PRO A 406 -10.27 10.79 21.61
N LEU A 407 -9.52 10.75 22.72
CA LEU A 407 -8.64 9.63 23.08
C LEU A 407 -9.38 8.29 23.16
N SER A 408 -10.64 8.29 23.59
CA SER A 408 -11.47 7.07 23.62
C SER A 408 -11.73 6.45 22.24
N GLY A 409 -11.53 7.21 21.15
CA GLY A 409 -11.92 6.80 19.81
C GLY A 409 -13.43 6.85 19.52
N ARG A 410 -14.26 7.16 20.51
CA ARG A 410 -15.73 7.24 20.38
C ARG A 410 -16.15 8.61 19.89
N SER A 411 -16.56 8.72 18.65
CA SER A 411 -17.08 9.98 18.10
C SER A 411 -18.18 9.72 17.07
N VAL A 412 -19.40 9.97 17.47
CA VAL A 412 -20.59 9.91 16.57
C VAL A 412 -20.40 10.87 15.40
N GLY A 413 -19.88 12.08 15.67
CA GLY A 413 -19.64 13.09 14.63
C GLY A 413 -18.68 12.63 13.55
N VAL A 414 -17.61 11.90 13.90
CA VAL A 414 -16.65 11.34 12.93
C VAL A 414 -17.30 10.24 12.10
N VAL A 415 -18.05 9.32 12.71
CA VAL A 415 -18.76 8.24 12.01
C VAL A 415 -19.76 8.80 11.01
N VAL A 416 -20.59 9.76 11.43
CA VAL A 416 -21.58 10.43 10.57
C VAL A 416 -20.87 11.25 9.49
N GLY A 417 -19.83 11.99 9.83
CA GLY A 417 -19.04 12.76 8.86
C GLY A 417 -18.46 11.91 7.74
N VAL A 418 -17.89 10.75 8.08
CA VAL A 418 -17.40 9.77 7.08
C VAL A 418 -18.53 9.28 6.19
N SER A 419 -19.69 8.95 6.75
CA SER A 419 -20.86 8.52 5.98
C SER A 419 -21.34 9.61 5.01
N LEU A 420 -21.32 10.88 5.43
CA LEU A 420 -21.66 12.01 4.56
C LEU A 420 -20.64 12.20 3.43
N VAL A 421 -19.34 12.03 3.69
CA VAL A 421 -18.31 12.08 2.63
C VAL A 421 -18.51 10.95 1.61
N TYR A 422 -18.81 9.72 2.06
CA TYR A 422 -19.15 8.62 1.16
C TYR A 422 -20.43 8.91 0.34
N ALA A 423 -21.47 9.45 0.97
CA ALA A 423 -22.70 9.84 0.28
C ALA A 423 -22.44 10.90 -0.80
N LEU A 424 -21.67 11.94 -0.46
CA LEU A 424 -21.26 12.98 -1.41
C LEU A 424 -20.45 12.39 -2.57
N ALA A 425 -19.46 11.54 -2.28
CA ALA A 425 -18.66 10.88 -3.31
C ALA A 425 -19.52 10.01 -4.24
N ALA A 426 -20.45 9.22 -3.69
CA ALA A 426 -21.38 8.40 -4.46
C ALA A 426 -22.27 9.25 -5.38
N VAL A 427 -22.87 10.31 -4.85
CA VAL A 427 -23.74 11.23 -5.63
C VAL A 427 -22.95 11.96 -6.71
N CYS A 428 -21.77 12.48 -6.39
CA CYS A 428 -20.91 13.18 -7.34
C CYS A 428 -20.48 12.23 -8.46
N TYR A 429 -20.05 11.02 -8.12
CA TYR A 429 -19.63 10.03 -9.10
C TYR A 429 -20.82 9.60 -10.00
N LEU A 430 -21.99 9.30 -9.42
CA LEU A 430 -23.17 8.92 -10.16
C LEU A 430 -23.63 10.01 -11.13
N ARG A 431 -23.62 11.29 -10.69
CA ARG A 431 -23.97 12.43 -11.55
C ARG A 431 -22.97 12.60 -12.70
N ALA A 432 -21.69 12.41 -12.40
CA ALA A 432 -20.62 12.49 -13.38
C ALA A 432 -20.73 11.36 -14.43
N ALA A 433 -20.92 10.12 -13.99
CA ALA A 433 -21.10 8.96 -14.86
C ALA A 433 -22.30 9.12 -15.81
N ARG A 434 -23.43 9.68 -15.32
CA ARG A 434 -24.60 9.97 -16.17
C ARG A 434 -24.32 11.04 -17.23
N ARG A 435 -23.40 11.97 -17.01
CA ARG A 435 -23.05 13.04 -17.96
C ARG A 435 -22.01 12.61 -19.00
N THR A 436 -21.14 11.67 -18.66
CA THR A 436 -20.08 11.19 -19.55
C THR A 436 -20.53 10.00 -20.42
N GLY A 437 -21.72 9.46 -20.18
CA GLY A 437 -22.22 8.26 -20.86
C GLY A 437 -21.58 6.97 -20.32
N PRO A 438 -21.91 5.79 -20.92
CA PRO A 438 -21.40 4.51 -20.48
C PRO A 438 -19.87 4.48 -20.58
N LEU A 439 -19.23 3.93 -19.54
CA LEU A 439 -17.79 3.76 -19.50
C LEU A 439 -17.32 2.78 -20.60
N PRO A 440 -16.08 2.87 -21.07
CA PRO A 440 -15.56 1.97 -22.11
C PRO A 440 -15.80 0.49 -21.80
N GLY A 441 -15.61 0.04 -20.57
CA GLY A 441 -15.87 -1.33 -20.13
C GLY A 441 -17.33 -1.77 -20.09
N ASP A 442 -18.31 -0.85 -20.13
CA ASP A 442 -19.74 -1.15 -20.12
C ASP A 442 -20.27 -1.48 -21.54
N ARG A 443 -19.45 -1.35 -22.59
CA ARG A 443 -19.85 -1.58 -24.00
C ARG A 443 -19.68 -3.02 -24.48
N VAL A 444 -19.22 -3.92 -23.64
CA VAL A 444 -18.91 -5.32 -23.98
C VAL A 444 -19.84 -6.28 -23.21
N SER A 445 -21.12 -5.99 -23.19
CA SER A 445 -22.13 -6.91 -22.66
C SER A 445 -23.26 -7.12 -23.68
#